data_893dc36cb40a765e1b7d9d69832baf29
#
_entry.id   893dc36cb40a765e1b7d9d69832baf29
#
_cell.length_a   1.000
_cell.length_b   1.000
_cell.length_c   1.000
_cell.angle_alpha   90.00
_cell.angle_beta   90.00
_cell.angle_gamma   90.00
#
_symmetry.space_group_name_H-M   'P 1'
#
loop_
_entity.id
_entity.type
_entity.pdbx_description
1 polymer ?
#
loop_
_entity_poly.entity_id
_entity_poly.type
_entity_poly.pdbx_seq_one_letter_code
_entity_poly.pdbx_strand_id
1 'polypeptide(L)'
;MDKKNIVQIHSVVSKMDAVSNIMLTIDTIHKQEDWSSSIIADLFSEYDDVVVMAHKDYDKTPLIARMTYLTSRFIRLNSKVKWIKEYLEARSRYIPDHAKNLIENADIRIWHYGAFYTLFQYFHSGDILFYHGITYPYLSYFSEYGIYSKNMLQAILDMKPFIIVHSNFIKQNLIDLGFKENRIYILPAFHRYKSTYIERQPITPKLIAWGRYALNKGISELVSMANKHKINLRVFGDNIQIKEFSEQYKEALKANIKGYAVISGKIPDFEAELDQANIYINNSRHEGFGLPLIEAEAHSLPILARRGTAMTELVKDGYNGFLFNDLNEVPELINKIINNYEKFSYNAWKHSQNFTYKKFKVRYLRIIKKYLEKVD
;
A
#
# COMPACT_ATOMS: atom_id res chain seq x y z
N MET A 1 -27.71 -12.07 -1.79
CA MET A 1 -27.12 -12.31 -0.44
C MET A 1 -27.93 -11.51 0.54
N ASP A 2 -28.18 -12.02 1.74
CA ASP A 2 -28.88 -11.26 2.77
C ASP A 2 -28.11 -9.99 3.12
N LYS A 3 -28.85 -8.96 3.60
CA LYS A 3 -28.23 -7.73 4.07
C LYS A 3 -27.19 -8.04 5.15
N LYS A 4 -26.00 -7.47 5.02
CA LYS A 4 -24.91 -7.66 5.97
C LYS A 4 -24.49 -6.30 6.57
N ASN A 5 -24.13 -6.32 7.84
CA ASN A 5 -23.50 -5.20 8.50
C ASN A 5 -21.99 -5.39 8.47
N ILE A 6 -21.28 -4.49 7.79
CA ILE A 6 -19.85 -4.60 7.56
C ILE A 6 -19.14 -3.41 8.20
N VAL A 7 -18.06 -3.68 8.92
CA VAL A 7 -17.18 -2.65 9.45
C VAL A 7 -15.79 -2.80 8.87
N GLN A 8 -15.26 -1.71 8.34
CA GLN A 8 -13.87 -1.59 7.89
C GLN A 8 -13.10 -0.73 8.87
N ILE A 9 -11.92 -1.17 9.28
CA ILE A 9 -11.13 -0.52 10.33
C ILE A 9 -9.72 -0.26 9.82
N HIS A 10 -9.25 1.00 9.95
CA HIS A 10 -7.89 1.41 9.59
C HIS A 10 -7.37 2.50 10.50
N SER A 11 -6.06 2.72 10.54
CA SER A 11 -5.45 3.76 11.40
C SER A 11 -5.76 5.16 10.93
N VAL A 12 -5.66 5.41 9.63
CA VAL A 12 -5.81 6.72 8.99
C VAL A 12 -6.61 6.58 7.71
N VAL A 13 -7.62 7.42 7.51
CA VAL A 13 -8.38 7.46 6.26
C VAL A 13 -8.18 8.83 5.60
N SER A 14 -7.47 8.86 4.48
CA SER A 14 -7.12 10.10 3.77
C SER A 14 -7.25 9.98 2.26
N LYS A 15 -7.40 11.14 1.59
CA LYS A 15 -7.56 11.22 0.12
C LYS A 15 -6.32 10.75 -0.65
N MET A 16 -5.15 10.88 -0.04
CA MET A 16 -3.85 10.58 -0.67
C MET A 16 -3.37 9.15 -0.39
N ASP A 17 -4.02 8.43 0.53
CA ASP A 17 -3.58 7.09 0.90
C ASP A 17 -4.21 6.01 0.03
N ALA A 18 -3.37 5.12 -0.52
CA ALA A 18 -3.82 4.03 -1.39
C ALA A 18 -4.73 3.03 -0.66
N VAL A 19 -4.48 2.75 0.63
CA VAL A 19 -5.30 1.85 1.44
C VAL A 19 -6.68 2.45 1.67
N SER A 20 -6.75 3.73 2.05
CA SER A 20 -8.00 4.47 2.22
C SER A 20 -8.84 4.46 0.95
N ASN A 21 -8.21 4.59 -0.19
CA ASN A 21 -8.88 4.55 -1.49
C ASN A 21 -9.49 3.17 -1.80
N ILE A 22 -8.82 2.09 -1.40
CA ILE A 22 -9.37 0.73 -1.51
C ILE A 22 -10.54 0.55 -0.54
N MET A 23 -10.43 1.02 0.69
CA MET A 23 -11.51 0.96 1.70
C MET A 23 -12.78 1.67 1.22
N LEU A 24 -12.65 2.90 0.73
CA LEU A 24 -13.77 3.69 0.20
C LEU A 24 -14.40 3.04 -1.04
N THR A 25 -13.58 2.38 -1.86
CA THR A 25 -14.08 1.60 -2.99
C THR A 25 -14.86 0.38 -2.52
N ILE A 26 -14.38 -0.33 -1.51
CA ILE A 26 -15.07 -1.47 -0.91
C ILE A 26 -16.38 -1.03 -0.26
N ASP A 27 -16.39 0.10 0.45
CA ASP A 27 -17.60 0.70 1.01
C ASP A 27 -18.63 1.01 -0.07
N THR A 28 -18.19 1.58 -1.20
CA THR A 28 -19.06 1.82 -2.37
C THR A 28 -19.62 0.50 -2.92
N ILE A 29 -18.82 -0.56 -2.98
CA ILE A 29 -19.27 -1.89 -3.42
C ILE A 29 -20.33 -2.42 -2.47
N HIS A 30 -20.13 -2.31 -1.15
CA HIS A 30 -21.11 -2.76 -0.15
C HIS A 30 -22.45 -2.05 -0.32
N LYS A 31 -22.42 -0.72 -0.44
CA LYS A 31 -23.64 0.09 -0.68
C LYS A 31 -24.35 -0.30 -1.99
N GLN A 32 -23.62 -0.68 -3.03
CA GLN A 32 -24.21 -1.17 -4.29
C GLN A 32 -24.85 -2.55 -4.15
N GLU A 33 -24.43 -3.36 -3.20
CA GLU A 33 -25.01 -4.69 -2.88
C GLU A 33 -26.09 -4.59 -1.78
N ASP A 34 -26.52 -3.37 -1.42
CA ASP A 34 -27.52 -3.08 -0.36
C ASP A 34 -27.08 -3.57 1.04
N TRP A 35 -25.75 -3.60 1.29
CA TRP A 35 -25.20 -3.92 2.60
C TRP A 35 -24.94 -2.65 3.39
N SER A 36 -25.15 -2.71 4.72
CA SER A 36 -24.71 -1.65 5.61
C SER A 36 -23.19 -1.67 5.74
N SER A 37 -22.54 -0.54 5.57
CA SER A 37 -21.09 -0.44 5.65
C SER A 37 -20.68 0.79 6.46
N SER A 38 -19.78 0.61 7.40
CA SER A 38 -19.21 1.66 8.23
C SER A 38 -17.69 1.60 8.18
N ILE A 39 -17.05 2.76 8.19
CA ILE A 39 -15.59 2.90 8.25
C ILE A 39 -15.21 3.52 9.60
N ILE A 40 -14.24 2.91 10.27
CA ILE A 40 -13.67 3.40 11.51
C ILE A 40 -12.20 3.74 11.28
N ALA A 41 -11.81 4.97 11.59
CA ALA A 41 -10.43 5.41 11.61
C ALA A 41 -9.93 5.51 13.06
N ASP A 42 -8.80 4.87 13.38
CA ASP A 42 -8.21 4.90 14.72
C ASP A 42 -7.68 6.29 15.10
N LEU A 43 -7.00 6.97 14.19
CA LEU A 43 -6.28 8.22 14.48
C LEU A 43 -6.87 9.46 13.81
N PHE A 44 -7.23 9.37 12.52
CA PHE A 44 -7.61 10.53 11.72
C PHE A 44 -8.41 10.14 10.48
N SER A 45 -9.38 11.00 10.10
CA SER A 45 -10.04 10.94 8.78
C SER A 45 -10.19 12.33 8.17
N GLU A 46 -10.07 12.39 6.84
CA GLU A 46 -10.42 13.55 6.01
C GLU A 46 -11.89 13.51 5.53
N TYR A 47 -12.66 12.52 5.97
CA TYR A 47 -14.03 12.29 5.56
C TYR A 47 -14.98 12.37 6.76
N ASP A 48 -16.09 13.07 6.61
CA ASP A 48 -17.04 13.34 7.68
C ASP A 48 -17.89 12.13 8.06
N ASP A 49 -18.10 11.18 7.14
CA ASP A 49 -18.87 9.95 7.35
C ASP A 49 -18.06 8.80 7.97
N VAL A 50 -16.78 9.04 8.27
CA VAL A 50 -15.91 8.08 8.93
C VAL A 50 -15.90 8.31 10.43
N VAL A 51 -16.18 7.26 11.19
CA VAL A 51 -16.11 7.30 12.65
C VAL A 51 -14.65 7.35 13.08
N VAL A 52 -14.21 8.47 13.66
CA VAL A 52 -12.84 8.64 14.14
C VAL A 52 -12.78 8.36 15.63
N MET A 53 -11.92 7.42 16.02
CA MET A 53 -11.65 7.06 17.43
C MET A 53 -10.54 7.90 18.06
N ALA A 54 -10.30 9.11 17.55
CA ALA A 54 -9.15 9.91 17.95
C ALA A 54 -9.28 10.47 19.37
N HIS A 55 -8.12 10.72 19.95
CA HIS A 55 -7.86 11.31 21.27
C HIS A 55 -8.50 12.68 21.55
N LYS A 56 -9.39 13.19 20.70
CA LYS A 56 -10.12 14.45 20.96
C LYS A 56 -10.97 14.41 22.24
N ASP A 57 -11.36 13.21 22.66
CA ASP A 57 -12.13 12.98 23.88
C ASP A 57 -11.28 12.50 25.07
N TYR A 58 -10.03 12.97 25.17
CA TYR A 58 -9.13 12.63 26.28
C TYR A 58 -9.81 12.80 27.66
N ASP A 59 -10.67 13.79 27.80
CA ASP A 59 -11.41 14.04 29.06
C ASP A 59 -12.46 12.97 29.42
N LYS A 60 -12.94 12.20 28.44
CA LYS A 60 -13.88 11.08 28.66
C LYS A 60 -13.16 9.74 28.85
N THR A 61 -11.83 9.70 28.65
CA THR A 61 -11.06 8.48 28.80
C THR A 61 -11.02 8.03 30.26
N PRO A 62 -11.28 6.75 30.58
CA PRO A 62 -11.17 6.23 31.92
C PRO A 62 -9.81 6.54 32.56
N LEU A 63 -9.79 6.85 33.86
CA LEU A 63 -8.58 7.26 34.58
C LEU A 63 -7.42 6.26 34.40
N ILE A 64 -7.71 4.96 34.41
CA ILE A 64 -6.72 3.90 34.22
C ILE A 64 -6.07 4.00 32.85
N ALA A 65 -6.86 4.23 31.78
CA ALA A 65 -6.34 4.38 30.42
C ALA A 65 -5.50 5.67 30.30
N ARG A 66 -5.91 6.78 30.94
CA ARG A 66 -5.11 8.03 31.01
C ARG A 66 -3.78 7.81 31.72
N MET A 67 -3.79 7.10 32.85
CA MET A 67 -2.56 6.78 33.59
C MET A 67 -1.62 5.90 32.77
N THR A 68 -2.15 4.88 32.09
CA THR A 68 -1.37 4.00 31.22
C THR A 68 -0.72 4.78 30.05
N TYR A 69 -1.49 5.68 29.43
CA TYR A 69 -0.98 6.55 28.37
C TYR A 69 0.10 7.52 28.87
N LEU A 70 -0.11 8.16 30.02
CA LEU A 70 0.88 9.05 30.63
C LEU A 70 2.15 8.30 31.00
N THR A 71 2.02 7.12 31.60
CA THR A 71 3.16 6.26 31.93
C THR A 71 3.96 5.87 30.70
N SER A 72 3.28 5.56 29.58
CA SER A 72 3.94 5.25 28.31
C SER A 72 4.78 6.41 27.77
N ARG A 73 4.34 7.67 27.95
CA ARG A 73 5.07 8.88 27.55
C ARG A 73 6.30 9.18 28.40
N PHE A 74 6.24 8.84 29.70
CA PHE A 74 7.38 9.09 30.62
C PHE A 74 8.49 8.05 30.52
N ILE A 75 8.21 6.88 29.95
CA ILE A 75 9.24 5.90 29.68
C ILE A 75 10.12 6.41 28.54
N ARG A 76 11.19 7.15 28.84
CA ARG A 76 12.28 7.51 27.91
C ARG A 76 13.00 6.23 27.52
N LEU A 77 12.80 5.76 26.30
CA LEU A 77 13.08 4.39 25.95
C LEU A 77 14.32 4.23 25.09
N ASN A 78 15.20 3.42 25.58
CA ASN A 78 16.08 2.55 24.81
C ASN A 78 15.22 1.68 23.88
N SER A 79 15.66 1.41 22.64
CA SER A 79 14.94 0.68 21.60
C SER A 79 14.27 -0.63 22.06
N LYS A 80 14.85 -1.29 23.07
CA LYS A 80 14.35 -2.55 23.65
C LYS A 80 13.00 -2.44 24.38
N VAL A 81 12.52 -1.25 24.67
CA VAL A 81 11.31 -1.01 25.48
C VAL A 81 10.23 -0.23 24.67
N LYS A 82 10.54 0.11 23.42
CA LYS A 82 9.61 0.83 22.53
C LYS A 82 8.28 0.07 22.36
N TRP A 83 8.31 -1.24 22.28
CA TRP A 83 7.12 -2.09 22.19
C TRP A 83 6.23 -2.05 23.43
N ILE A 84 6.81 -1.91 24.66
CA ILE A 84 6.00 -1.77 25.88
C ILE A 84 5.20 -0.48 25.80
N LYS A 85 5.82 0.60 25.32
CA LYS A 85 5.16 1.87 25.09
C LYS A 85 4.00 1.71 24.09
N GLU A 86 4.24 1.12 22.94
CA GLU A 86 3.24 0.90 21.88
C GLU A 86 2.10 -0.01 22.36
N TYR A 87 2.44 -1.07 23.13
CA TYR A 87 1.46 -1.97 23.73
C TYR A 87 0.59 -1.27 24.80
N LEU A 88 1.21 -0.46 25.66
CA LEU A 88 0.51 0.31 26.66
C LEU A 88 -0.35 1.40 26.03
N GLU A 89 0.15 2.07 24.99
CA GLU A 89 -0.60 3.04 24.20
C GLU A 89 -1.79 2.38 23.50
N ALA A 90 -1.61 1.21 22.91
CA ALA A 90 -2.68 0.45 22.28
C ALA A 90 -3.79 0.05 23.28
N ARG A 91 -3.40 -0.44 24.46
CA ARG A 91 -4.36 -0.82 25.52
C ARG A 91 -5.01 0.36 26.22
N SER A 92 -4.38 1.53 26.20
CA SER A 92 -4.92 2.73 26.85
C SER A 92 -5.92 3.48 25.96
N ARG A 93 -6.11 3.10 24.72
CA ARG A 93 -7.00 3.78 23.80
C ARG A 93 -8.45 3.54 24.20
N TYR A 94 -9.14 4.63 24.45
CA TYR A 94 -10.58 4.64 24.64
C TYR A 94 -11.26 4.52 23.27
N ILE A 95 -12.12 3.54 23.13
CA ILE A 95 -13.00 3.43 21.98
C ILE A 95 -14.36 3.96 22.40
N PRO A 96 -14.91 4.96 21.71
CA PRO A 96 -16.26 5.44 21.96
C PRO A 96 -17.29 4.29 21.87
N ASP A 97 -18.31 4.28 22.74
CA ASP A 97 -19.29 3.19 22.80
C ASP A 97 -19.98 2.93 21.45
N HIS A 98 -20.23 3.99 20.67
CA HIS A 98 -20.81 3.83 19.33
C HIS A 98 -19.88 3.07 18.36
N ALA A 99 -18.57 3.33 18.40
CA ALA A 99 -17.60 2.61 17.56
C ALA A 99 -17.44 1.16 18.02
N LYS A 100 -17.42 0.94 19.34
CA LYS A 100 -17.43 -0.40 19.93
C LYS A 100 -18.66 -1.19 19.49
N ASN A 101 -19.84 -0.59 19.59
CA ASN A 101 -21.09 -1.20 19.15
C ASN A 101 -21.09 -1.56 17.66
N LEU A 102 -20.51 -0.70 16.79
CA LEU A 102 -20.35 -1.02 15.37
C LEU A 102 -19.47 -2.26 15.16
N ILE A 103 -18.35 -2.36 15.87
CA ILE A 103 -17.44 -3.51 15.76
C ILE A 103 -18.10 -4.79 16.27
N GLU A 104 -18.72 -4.74 17.47
CA GLU A 104 -19.31 -5.91 18.12
C GLU A 104 -20.52 -6.45 17.36
N ASN A 105 -21.33 -5.58 16.75
CA ASN A 105 -22.55 -5.96 16.03
C ASN A 105 -22.32 -6.15 14.51
N ALA A 106 -21.10 -6.08 14.02
CA ALA A 106 -20.82 -6.33 12.62
C ALA A 106 -20.88 -7.84 12.30
N ASP A 107 -21.54 -8.18 11.18
CA ASP A 107 -21.50 -9.53 10.61
C ASP A 107 -20.10 -9.82 10.02
N ILE A 108 -19.46 -8.79 9.46
CA ILE A 108 -18.15 -8.91 8.83
C ILE A 108 -17.26 -7.74 9.33
N ARG A 109 -16.10 -8.08 9.86
CA ARG A 109 -15.05 -7.12 10.25
C ARG A 109 -13.87 -7.24 9.32
N ILE A 110 -13.50 -6.13 8.66
CA ILE A 110 -12.35 -6.05 7.75
C ILE A 110 -11.32 -5.12 8.38
N TRP A 111 -10.22 -5.69 8.81
CA TRP A 111 -9.10 -5.00 9.42
C TRP A 111 -8.06 -4.67 8.37
N HIS A 112 -7.95 -3.40 8.04
CA HIS A 112 -6.90 -2.93 7.15
C HIS A 112 -5.61 -2.72 7.95
N TYR A 113 -4.52 -3.01 7.29
CA TYR A 113 -3.19 -2.87 7.84
C TYR A 113 -2.96 -1.56 8.63
N GLY A 114 -2.39 -1.66 9.82
CA GLY A 114 -2.15 -0.52 10.72
C GLY A 114 -3.09 -0.46 11.91
N ALA A 115 -4.40 -0.57 11.72
CA ALA A 115 -5.37 -0.61 12.81
C ALA A 115 -5.28 -1.89 13.66
N PHE A 116 -4.81 -2.96 13.05
CA PHE A 116 -4.68 -4.26 13.67
C PHE A 116 -3.84 -4.23 14.96
N TYR A 117 -2.74 -3.49 14.97
CA TYR A 117 -1.85 -3.41 16.13
C TYR A 117 -2.41 -2.63 17.30
N THR A 118 -3.21 -1.62 17.02
CA THR A 118 -3.75 -0.71 18.04
C THR A 118 -5.05 -1.22 18.64
N LEU A 119 -5.78 -2.04 17.89
CA LEU A 119 -7.11 -2.52 18.24
C LEU A 119 -7.19 -4.05 18.32
N PHE A 120 -6.05 -4.74 18.45
CA PHE A 120 -5.97 -6.20 18.48
C PHE A 120 -6.94 -6.86 19.47
N GLN A 121 -7.23 -6.20 20.59
CA GLN A 121 -8.19 -6.70 21.59
C GLN A 121 -9.63 -6.87 21.06
N TYR A 122 -9.96 -6.22 19.93
CA TYR A 122 -11.26 -6.30 19.26
C TYR A 122 -11.24 -7.17 18.01
N PHE A 123 -10.10 -7.74 17.68
CA PHE A 123 -9.96 -8.68 16.57
C PHE A 123 -10.50 -10.05 17.03
N HIS A 124 -11.45 -10.60 16.28
CA HIS A 124 -12.05 -11.89 16.58
C HIS A 124 -11.48 -12.99 15.69
N SER A 125 -11.55 -14.22 16.20
CA SER A 125 -11.14 -15.39 15.41
C SER A 125 -11.94 -15.46 14.11
N GLY A 126 -11.22 -15.58 12.99
CA GLY A 126 -11.81 -15.65 11.68
C GLY A 126 -12.10 -14.32 10.99
N ASP A 127 -11.92 -13.17 11.66
CA ASP A 127 -12.05 -11.85 11.04
C ASP A 127 -11.20 -11.73 9.78
N ILE A 128 -11.59 -10.82 8.87
CA ILE A 128 -10.82 -10.55 7.66
C ILE A 128 -9.68 -9.59 7.97
N LEU A 129 -8.46 -10.03 7.69
CA LEU A 129 -7.27 -9.20 7.65
C LEU A 129 -6.96 -8.83 6.19
N PHE A 130 -7.21 -7.60 5.79
CA PHE A 130 -6.80 -7.11 4.49
C PHE A 130 -5.39 -6.54 4.59
N TYR A 131 -4.41 -7.34 4.18
CA TYR A 131 -3.00 -7.03 4.33
C TYR A 131 -2.47 -6.33 3.08
N HIS A 132 -2.32 -5.01 3.14
CA HIS A 132 -1.84 -4.16 2.04
C HIS A 132 -0.32 -4.04 1.99
N GLY A 133 0.35 -4.55 3.01
CA GLY A 133 1.70 -4.17 3.35
C GLY A 133 2.81 -4.79 2.57
N ILE A 134 3.93 -4.17 2.78
CA ILE A 134 5.24 -4.72 2.55
C ILE A 134 5.62 -5.40 3.86
N THR A 135 5.98 -6.67 3.77
CA THR A 135 6.38 -7.47 4.93
C THR A 135 7.61 -6.91 5.64
N TYR A 136 8.42 -6.08 4.99
CA TYR A 136 9.77 -5.78 5.44
C TYR A 136 9.88 -4.93 6.72
N PRO A 137 9.16 -3.82 6.95
CA PRO A 137 9.29 -3.12 8.23
C PRO A 137 8.74 -3.93 9.40
N TYR A 138 7.82 -4.85 9.13
CA TYR A 138 7.13 -5.63 10.16
C TYR A 138 7.76 -7.00 10.37
N LEU A 139 8.40 -7.58 9.37
CA LEU A 139 9.24 -8.77 9.57
C LEU A 139 10.53 -8.41 10.28
N SER A 140 11.18 -7.28 9.95
CA SER A 140 12.29 -6.77 10.76
C SER A 140 11.81 -6.33 12.14
N TYR A 141 10.63 -5.74 12.23
CA TYR A 141 9.98 -5.44 13.51
C TYR A 141 9.76 -6.73 14.30
N PHE A 142 9.23 -7.78 13.68
CA PHE A 142 9.08 -9.10 14.30
C PHE A 142 10.41 -9.81 14.56
N SER A 143 11.45 -9.56 13.78
CA SER A 143 12.77 -10.18 13.98
C SER A 143 13.68 -9.40 14.94
N GLU A 144 13.59 -8.06 14.96
CA GLU A 144 14.43 -7.20 15.78
C GLU A 144 13.95 -7.10 17.24
N TYR A 145 12.64 -7.26 17.49
CA TYR A 145 12.05 -7.08 18.82
C TYR A 145 11.80 -8.38 19.63
N GLY A 146 12.34 -9.52 19.19
CA GLY A 146 12.49 -10.74 19.98
C GLY A 146 11.18 -11.43 20.41
N ILE A 147 11.11 -11.89 21.65
CA ILE A 147 10.02 -12.76 22.17
C ILE A 147 8.61 -12.16 22.02
N TYR A 148 8.48 -10.86 22.16
CA TYR A 148 7.17 -10.19 22.05
C TYR A 148 6.60 -10.23 20.62
N SER A 149 7.42 -9.99 19.63
CA SER A 149 7.02 -10.09 18.23
C SER A 149 6.59 -11.51 17.87
N LYS A 150 7.30 -12.51 18.38
CA LYS A 150 6.95 -13.93 18.22
C LYS A 150 5.61 -14.25 18.87
N ASN A 151 5.38 -13.76 20.09
CA ASN A 151 4.11 -13.98 20.82
C ASN A 151 2.94 -13.29 20.11
N MET A 152 3.14 -12.09 19.58
CA MET A 152 2.11 -11.37 18.82
C MET A 152 1.80 -12.07 17.49
N LEU A 153 2.83 -12.50 16.75
CA LEU A 153 2.64 -13.30 15.55
C LEU A 153 1.88 -14.59 15.87
N GLN A 154 2.26 -15.29 16.94
CA GLN A 154 1.57 -16.51 17.36
C GLN A 154 0.11 -16.23 17.72
N ALA A 155 -0.17 -15.15 18.45
CA ALA A 155 -1.53 -14.75 18.78
C ALA A 155 -2.38 -14.46 17.52
N ILE A 156 -1.78 -13.82 16.51
CA ILE A 156 -2.45 -13.59 15.22
C ILE A 156 -2.71 -14.91 14.48
N LEU A 157 -1.73 -15.81 14.47
CA LEU A 157 -1.86 -17.13 13.87
C LEU A 157 -2.97 -17.95 14.55
N ASP A 158 -3.06 -17.89 15.87
CA ASP A 158 -4.07 -18.58 16.68
C ASP A 158 -5.49 -18.05 16.41
N MET A 159 -5.63 -16.77 16.09
CA MET A 159 -6.90 -16.16 15.67
C MET A 159 -7.37 -16.65 14.30
N LYS A 160 -6.52 -17.33 13.54
CA LYS A 160 -6.85 -17.91 12.22
C LYS A 160 -7.56 -16.93 11.28
N PRO A 161 -7.01 -15.74 11.01
CA PRO A 161 -7.66 -14.75 10.18
C PRO A 161 -7.96 -15.29 8.78
N PHE A 162 -9.01 -14.74 8.16
CA PHE A 162 -9.21 -14.83 6.73
C PHE A 162 -8.42 -13.67 6.08
N ILE A 163 -7.48 -13.98 5.22
CA ILE A 163 -6.51 -12.97 4.77
C ILE A 163 -6.73 -12.61 3.30
N ILE A 164 -6.77 -11.31 3.00
CA ILE A 164 -6.77 -10.79 1.64
C ILE A 164 -5.45 -10.06 1.40
N VAL A 165 -4.80 -10.35 0.28
CA VAL A 165 -3.53 -9.73 -0.14
C VAL A 165 -3.60 -9.32 -1.61
N HIS A 166 -2.68 -8.47 -2.07
CA HIS A 166 -2.69 -7.99 -3.46
C HIS A 166 -1.87 -8.85 -4.44
N SER A 167 -0.96 -9.69 -3.96
CA SER A 167 -0.01 -10.43 -4.80
C SER A 167 0.34 -11.81 -4.25
N ASN A 168 0.83 -12.70 -5.12
CA ASN A 168 1.43 -13.97 -4.70
C ASN A 168 2.68 -13.74 -3.86
N PHE A 169 3.46 -12.69 -4.16
CA PHE A 169 4.64 -12.33 -3.39
C PHE A 169 4.31 -12.13 -1.91
N ILE A 170 3.28 -11.35 -1.61
CA ILE A 170 2.81 -11.16 -0.22
C ILE A 170 2.21 -12.45 0.34
N LYS A 171 1.43 -13.19 -0.45
CA LYS A 171 0.87 -14.48 -0.03
C LYS A 171 1.98 -15.43 0.41
N GLN A 172 3.04 -15.58 -0.38
CA GLN A 172 4.15 -16.47 -0.05
C GLN A 172 4.85 -16.03 1.25
N ASN A 173 5.12 -14.74 1.40
CA ASN A 173 5.73 -14.21 2.63
C ASN A 173 4.89 -14.51 3.88
N LEU A 174 3.56 -14.49 3.77
CA LEU A 174 2.68 -14.86 4.89
C LEU A 174 2.70 -16.37 5.16
N ILE A 175 2.77 -17.20 4.12
CA ILE A 175 2.92 -18.67 4.28
C ILE A 175 4.24 -18.97 5.00
N ASP A 176 5.33 -18.31 4.62
CA ASP A 176 6.65 -18.48 5.25
C ASP A 176 6.64 -18.05 6.74
N LEU A 177 5.73 -17.15 7.12
CA LEU A 177 5.46 -16.77 8.51
C LEU A 177 4.56 -17.76 9.27
N GLY A 178 4.04 -18.79 8.63
CA GLY A 178 3.19 -19.82 9.24
C GLY A 178 1.70 -19.63 9.06
N PHE A 179 1.24 -18.64 8.28
CA PHE A 179 -0.18 -18.52 7.96
C PHE A 179 -0.63 -19.63 7.00
N LYS A 180 -1.83 -20.17 7.21
CA LYS A 180 -2.37 -21.24 6.38
C LYS A 180 -2.73 -20.76 4.99
N GLU A 181 -2.18 -21.39 3.96
CA GLU A 181 -2.39 -21.02 2.57
C GLU A 181 -3.88 -20.96 2.17
N ASN A 182 -4.69 -21.91 2.62
CA ASN A 182 -6.11 -22.00 2.31
C ASN A 182 -6.96 -20.88 2.94
N ARG A 183 -6.35 -20.00 3.74
CA ARG A 183 -6.97 -18.80 4.33
C ARG A 183 -6.49 -17.50 3.68
N ILE A 184 -5.56 -17.57 2.72
CA ILE A 184 -4.99 -16.39 2.06
C ILE A 184 -5.53 -16.29 0.64
N TYR A 185 -6.21 -15.20 0.32
CA TYR A 185 -6.85 -14.92 -0.95
C TYR A 185 -6.22 -13.71 -1.63
N ILE A 186 -6.02 -13.82 -2.94
CA ILE A 186 -5.40 -12.75 -3.72
C ILE A 186 -6.47 -11.90 -4.36
N LEU A 187 -6.43 -10.60 -4.07
CA LEU A 187 -7.24 -9.57 -4.67
C LEU A 187 -6.32 -8.47 -5.22
N PRO A 188 -5.87 -8.56 -6.47
CA PRO A 188 -5.06 -7.52 -7.07
C PRO A 188 -5.74 -6.15 -6.98
N ALA A 189 -4.97 -5.11 -6.65
CA ALA A 189 -5.48 -3.75 -6.66
C ALA A 189 -5.90 -3.31 -8.08
N PHE A 190 -6.47 -2.14 -8.21
CA PHE A 190 -6.97 -1.62 -9.49
C PHE A 190 -6.53 -0.16 -9.68
N HIS A 191 -6.42 0.26 -10.94
CA HIS A 191 -6.22 1.67 -11.29
C HIS A 191 -7.57 2.39 -11.50
N ARG A 192 -7.56 3.72 -11.31
CA ARG A 192 -8.76 4.57 -11.38
C ARG A 192 -8.97 5.22 -12.73
N TYR A 193 -7.99 5.13 -13.61
CA TYR A 193 -7.98 5.86 -14.87
C TYR A 193 -8.90 5.23 -15.91
N LYS A 194 -9.51 6.08 -16.73
CA LYS A 194 -10.16 5.62 -17.96
C LYS A 194 -9.07 5.11 -18.88
N SER A 195 -9.07 3.82 -19.11
CA SER A 195 -8.02 3.16 -19.84
C SER A 195 -8.39 3.13 -21.33
N THR A 196 -8.06 4.21 -22.05
CA THR A 196 -7.98 4.21 -23.51
C THR A 196 -6.53 4.10 -23.92
N TYR A 197 -6.25 3.35 -24.99
CA TYR A 197 -4.89 3.29 -25.51
C TYR A 197 -4.45 4.67 -26.00
N ILE A 198 -3.28 5.10 -25.55
CA ILE A 198 -2.65 6.37 -25.94
C ILE A 198 -1.47 6.04 -26.85
N GLU A 199 -1.63 6.33 -28.15
CA GLU A 199 -0.55 6.18 -29.11
C GLU A 199 0.53 7.24 -28.89
N ARG A 200 1.79 6.80 -28.83
CA ARG A 200 2.97 7.68 -28.75
C ARG A 200 4.06 7.20 -29.68
N GLN A 201 4.80 8.13 -30.23
CA GLN A 201 5.98 7.82 -31.06
C GLN A 201 7.20 8.57 -30.49
N PRO A 202 7.81 8.06 -29.41
CA PRO A 202 8.92 8.74 -28.78
C PRO A 202 10.20 8.63 -29.63
N ILE A 203 10.81 9.77 -29.89
CA ILE A 203 12.15 9.86 -30.49
C ILE A 203 13.21 9.80 -29.38
N THR A 204 12.90 10.35 -28.21
CA THR A 204 13.81 10.41 -27.06
C THR A 204 13.15 9.78 -25.83
N PRO A 205 13.89 9.01 -25.02
CA PRO A 205 13.35 8.44 -23.79
C PRO A 205 13.09 9.54 -22.76
N LYS A 206 11.86 9.55 -22.20
CA LYS A 206 11.43 10.39 -21.09
C LYS A 206 10.87 9.49 -20.00
N LEU A 207 11.68 9.27 -18.97
CA LEU A 207 11.31 8.40 -17.86
C LEU A 207 10.49 9.16 -16.85
N ILE A 208 9.55 8.46 -16.20
CA ILE A 208 8.79 8.96 -15.07
C ILE A 208 8.82 7.94 -13.92
N ALA A 209 8.95 8.43 -12.69
CA ALA A 209 8.81 7.67 -11.46
C ALA A 209 8.04 8.49 -10.43
N TRP A 210 7.22 7.84 -9.61
CA TRP A 210 6.53 8.53 -8.52
C TRP A 210 6.32 7.63 -7.29
N GLY A 211 6.13 8.27 -6.15
CA GLY A 211 5.91 7.63 -4.87
C GLY A 211 6.55 8.40 -3.73
N ARG A 212 6.44 7.88 -2.51
CA ARG A 212 7.08 8.48 -1.34
C ARG A 212 8.60 8.48 -1.49
N TYR A 213 9.26 9.52 -1.00
CA TYR A 213 10.73 9.58 -0.94
C TYR A 213 11.26 8.69 0.20
N ALA A 214 10.94 7.42 0.18
CA ALA A 214 11.43 6.44 1.15
C ALA A 214 12.71 5.76 0.66
N LEU A 215 13.61 5.40 1.57
CA LEU A 215 14.90 4.78 1.25
C LEU A 215 14.75 3.54 0.34
N ASN A 216 13.74 2.73 0.62
CA ASN A 216 13.48 1.51 -0.16
C ASN A 216 13.03 1.77 -1.60
N LYS A 217 12.68 3.01 -1.97
CA LYS A 217 12.29 3.39 -3.33
C LYS A 217 13.50 3.65 -4.23
N GLY A 218 14.68 3.90 -3.67
CA GLY A 218 15.93 4.07 -4.42
C GLY A 218 15.91 5.23 -5.40
N ILE A 219 15.27 6.35 -5.05
CA ILE A 219 15.08 7.53 -5.93
C ILE A 219 16.41 8.22 -6.24
N SER A 220 17.27 8.43 -5.25
CA SER A 220 18.59 9.05 -5.45
C SER A 220 19.47 8.26 -6.42
N GLU A 221 19.35 6.96 -6.42
CA GLU A 221 20.05 6.06 -7.33
C GLU A 221 19.51 6.17 -8.78
N LEU A 222 18.17 6.28 -8.93
CA LEU A 222 17.57 6.57 -10.25
C LEU A 222 18.05 7.91 -10.81
N VAL A 223 18.10 8.94 -9.96
CA VAL A 223 18.60 10.27 -10.35
C VAL A 223 20.08 10.19 -10.74
N SER A 224 20.90 9.48 -9.99
CA SER A 224 22.32 9.27 -10.31
C SER A 224 22.50 8.55 -11.66
N MET A 225 21.71 7.50 -11.91
CA MET A 225 21.69 6.78 -13.18
C MET A 225 21.29 7.69 -14.34
N ALA A 226 20.22 8.50 -14.18
CA ALA A 226 19.77 9.45 -15.20
C ALA A 226 20.87 10.47 -15.55
N ASN A 227 21.55 11.01 -14.55
CA ASN A 227 22.67 11.96 -14.74
C ASN A 227 23.89 11.30 -15.42
N LYS A 228 24.23 10.07 -15.04
CA LYS A 228 25.34 9.28 -15.63
C LYS A 228 25.13 9.05 -17.12
N HIS A 229 23.91 8.66 -17.49
CA HIS A 229 23.58 8.24 -18.86
C HIS A 229 22.88 9.32 -19.69
N LYS A 230 22.73 10.55 -19.17
CA LYS A 230 22.07 11.70 -19.82
C LYS A 230 20.62 11.38 -20.26
N ILE A 231 19.87 10.73 -19.38
CA ILE A 231 18.49 10.32 -19.61
C ILE A 231 17.55 11.30 -18.92
N ASN A 232 16.52 11.79 -19.61
CA ASN A 232 15.50 12.63 -19.01
C ASN A 232 14.64 11.82 -18.04
N LEU A 233 14.62 12.22 -16.77
CA LEU A 233 13.86 11.59 -15.71
C LEU A 233 13.00 12.63 -14.97
N ARG A 234 11.72 12.33 -14.77
CA ARG A 234 10.84 13.10 -13.90
C ARG A 234 10.49 12.26 -12.68
N VAL A 235 10.70 12.82 -11.49
CA VAL A 235 10.42 12.15 -10.22
C VAL A 235 9.47 12.99 -9.39
N PHE A 236 8.39 12.38 -8.95
CA PHE A 236 7.38 13.01 -8.12
C PHE A 236 7.18 12.24 -6.82
N GLY A 237 7.00 12.97 -5.75
CA GLY A 237 6.69 12.39 -4.45
C GLY A 237 6.01 13.41 -3.55
N ASP A 238 5.42 12.93 -2.49
CA ASP A 238 4.74 13.71 -1.48
C ASP A 238 5.33 13.49 -0.08
N ASN A 239 4.68 14.09 0.91
CA ASN A 239 5.01 13.91 2.33
C ASN A 239 6.47 14.26 2.69
N ILE A 240 7.11 15.16 1.94
CA ILE A 240 8.49 15.63 2.21
C ILE A 240 8.62 16.37 3.54
N GLN A 241 7.52 16.72 4.21
CA GLN A 241 7.51 17.24 5.59
C GLN A 241 7.88 16.18 6.63
N ILE A 242 7.76 14.90 6.30
CA ILE A 242 8.20 13.79 7.16
C ILE A 242 9.71 13.71 7.09
N LYS A 243 10.40 13.74 8.24
CA LYS A 243 11.86 13.82 8.33
C LYS A 243 12.60 12.81 7.45
N GLU A 244 12.21 11.53 7.51
CA GLU A 244 12.82 10.47 6.69
C GLU A 244 12.68 10.75 5.19
N PHE A 245 11.50 11.17 4.74
CA PHE A 245 11.25 11.46 3.32
C PHE A 245 11.92 12.76 2.88
N SER A 246 12.01 13.75 3.78
CA SER A 246 12.77 14.99 3.56
C SER A 246 14.25 14.71 3.32
N GLU A 247 14.85 13.82 4.09
CA GLU A 247 16.25 13.43 3.93
C GLU A 247 16.48 12.76 2.57
N GLN A 248 15.63 11.80 2.19
CA GLN A 248 15.73 11.13 0.89
C GLN A 248 15.46 12.07 -0.29
N TYR A 249 14.54 13.02 -0.15
CA TYR A 249 14.31 14.07 -1.15
C TYR A 249 15.57 14.93 -1.36
N LYS A 250 16.23 15.36 -0.27
CA LYS A 250 17.50 16.12 -0.33
C LYS A 250 18.62 15.30 -0.97
N GLU A 251 18.71 14.00 -0.68
CA GLU A 251 19.70 13.13 -1.33
C GLU A 251 19.44 13.01 -2.84
N ALA A 252 18.17 12.91 -3.27
CA ALA A 252 17.84 12.93 -4.68
C ALA A 252 18.24 14.26 -5.36
N LEU A 253 18.00 15.40 -4.71
CA LEU A 253 18.44 16.71 -5.21
C LEU A 253 19.96 16.79 -5.34
N LYS A 254 20.71 16.32 -4.35
CA LYS A 254 22.20 16.27 -4.40
C LYS A 254 22.71 15.37 -5.52
N ALA A 255 22.01 14.25 -5.79
CA ALA A 255 22.38 13.33 -6.86
C ALA A 255 22.17 13.92 -8.26
N ASN A 256 21.39 15.00 -8.41
CA ASN A 256 21.06 15.63 -9.70
C ASN A 256 22.14 16.61 -10.19
N ILE A 257 23.38 16.17 -10.23
CA ILE A 257 24.56 17.02 -10.49
C ILE A 257 24.51 17.67 -11.89
N LYS A 258 23.97 16.96 -12.91
CA LYS A 258 23.94 17.41 -14.30
C LYS A 258 22.57 17.91 -14.76
N GLY A 259 21.55 17.90 -13.88
CA GLY A 259 20.23 18.44 -14.17
C GLY A 259 19.36 17.59 -15.13
N TYR A 260 19.69 16.31 -15.34
CA TYR A 260 18.88 15.43 -16.19
C TYR A 260 17.58 14.95 -15.51
N ALA A 261 17.43 15.19 -14.21
CA ALA A 261 16.19 14.86 -13.50
C ALA A 261 15.43 16.14 -13.11
N VAL A 262 14.11 16.12 -13.27
CA VAL A 262 13.19 17.04 -12.63
C VAL A 262 12.64 16.35 -11.40
N ILE A 263 12.87 16.92 -10.21
CA ILE A 263 12.53 16.33 -8.92
C ILE A 263 11.55 17.25 -8.20
N SER A 264 10.36 16.76 -7.86
CA SER A 264 9.31 17.53 -7.21
C SER A 264 8.83 16.84 -5.93
N GLY A 265 8.62 17.64 -4.87
CA GLY A 265 7.99 17.21 -3.62
C GLY A 265 6.45 17.20 -3.68
N LYS A 266 5.88 17.50 -4.83
CA LYS A 266 4.42 17.49 -5.11
C LYS A 266 4.18 16.96 -6.51
N ILE A 267 3.00 16.41 -6.73
CA ILE A 267 2.51 16.03 -8.05
C ILE A 267 1.47 17.08 -8.44
N PRO A 268 1.79 18.02 -9.33
CA PRO A 268 0.89 19.15 -9.62
C PRO A 268 -0.35 18.72 -10.43
N ASP A 269 -0.13 18.07 -11.54
CA ASP A 269 -1.14 17.46 -12.41
C ASP A 269 -0.60 16.11 -12.87
N PHE A 270 -1.12 15.05 -12.27
CA PHE A 270 -0.59 13.71 -12.48
C PHE A 270 -0.82 13.20 -13.92
N GLU A 271 -1.99 13.46 -14.49
CA GLU A 271 -2.30 13.02 -15.85
C GLU A 271 -1.43 13.75 -16.88
N ALA A 272 -1.28 15.07 -16.75
CA ALA A 272 -0.41 15.85 -17.61
C ALA A 272 1.07 15.41 -17.54
N GLU A 273 1.52 14.96 -16.38
CA GLU A 273 2.87 14.43 -16.22
C GLU A 273 3.03 13.06 -16.89
N LEU A 274 2.03 12.19 -16.78
CA LEU A 274 2.02 10.91 -17.48
C LEU A 274 1.99 11.06 -18.99
N ASP A 275 1.29 12.07 -19.49
CA ASP A 275 1.20 12.36 -20.94
C ASP A 275 2.54 12.82 -21.53
N GLN A 276 3.38 13.47 -20.74
CA GLN A 276 4.71 13.91 -21.16
C GLN A 276 5.77 12.79 -21.12
N ALA A 277 5.49 11.71 -20.41
CA ALA A 277 6.39 10.57 -20.26
C ALA A 277 6.16 9.52 -21.36
N ASN A 278 7.14 8.64 -21.53
CA ASN A 278 7.00 7.50 -22.42
C ASN A 278 7.48 6.16 -21.83
N ILE A 279 8.13 6.16 -20.68
CA ILE A 279 8.50 4.94 -19.93
C ILE A 279 8.34 5.21 -18.43
N TYR A 280 7.67 4.31 -17.73
CA TYR A 280 7.66 4.31 -16.26
C TYR A 280 8.82 3.48 -15.72
N ILE A 281 9.53 4.00 -14.71
CA ILE A 281 10.59 3.27 -14.03
C ILE A 281 10.37 3.18 -12.52
N ASN A 282 10.60 2.00 -11.95
CA ASN A 282 10.49 1.76 -10.52
C ASN A 282 11.70 0.98 -9.98
N ASN A 283 12.45 1.59 -9.06
CA ASN A 283 13.64 1.00 -8.43
C ASN A 283 13.36 0.47 -7.01
N SER A 284 12.09 0.28 -6.63
CA SER A 284 11.75 -0.15 -5.27
C SER A 284 12.35 -1.52 -4.93
N ARG A 285 13.04 -1.60 -3.79
CA ARG A 285 13.54 -2.86 -3.23
C ARG A 285 12.46 -3.64 -2.49
N HIS A 286 11.38 -2.97 -2.12
CA HIS A 286 10.24 -3.56 -1.42
C HIS A 286 8.95 -2.99 -2.00
N GLU A 287 8.14 -3.85 -2.59
CA GLU A 287 6.84 -3.49 -3.16
C GLU A 287 5.86 -4.65 -2.97
N GLY A 288 4.71 -4.36 -2.35
CA GLY A 288 3.69 -5.37 -2.06
C GLY A 288 2.78 -5.68 -3.25
N PHE A 289 2.66 -4.76 -4.21
CA PHE A 289 1.89 -4.94 -5.43
C PHE A 289 2.48 -4.13 -6.59
N GLY A 290 2.60 -2.82 -6.46
CA GLY A 290 3.04 -1.93 -7.54
C GLY A 290 1.87 -1.18 -8.19
N LEU A 291 0.99 -0.58 -7.38
CA LEU A 291 -0.11 0.24 -7.88
C LEU A 291 0.34 1.30 -8.92
N PRO A 292 1.43 2.05 -8.69
CA PRO A 292 1.94 2.99 -9.67
C PRO A 292 2.27 2.37 -11.04
N LEU A 293 2.65 1.10 -11.05
CA LEU A 293 2.98 0.38 -12.28
C LEU A 293 1.73 0.16 -13.14
N ILE A 294 0.64 -0.35 -12.55
CA ILE A 294 -0.61 -0.55 -13.30
C ILE A 294 -1.28 0.76 -13.69
N GLU A 295 -1.05 1.85 -12.93
CA GLU A 295 -1.46 3.20 -13.29
C GLU A 295 -0.70 3.70 -14.52
N ALA A 296 0.61 3.52 -14.57
CA ALA A 296 1.44 3.83 -15.75
C ALA A 296 1.00 3.03 -16.98
N GLU A 297 0.76 1.74 -16.83
CA GLU A 297 0.25 0.88 -17.90
C GLU A 297 -1.12 1.34 -18.44
N ALA A 298 -2.01 1.82 -17.57
CA ALA A 298 -3.29 2.39 -17.97
C ALA A 298 -3.12 3.63 -18.87
N HIS A 299 -2.01 4.36 -18.72
CA HIS A 299 -1.58 5.46 -19.59
C HIS A 299 -0.68 5.00 -20.74
N SER A 300 -0.69 3.70 -21.07
CA SER A 300 0.08 3.14 -22.17
C SER A 300 1.60 3.30 -22.04
N LEU A 301 2.13 3.39 -20.81
CA LEU A 301 3.57 3.46 -20.58
C LEU A 301 4.17 2.07 -20.39
N PRO A 302 5.16 1.67 -21.21
CA PRO A 302 6.00 0.52 -20.93
C PRO A 302 6.74 0.65 -19.60
N ILE A 303 7.05 -0.47 -18.97
CA ILE A 303 7.54 -0.54 -17.61
C ILE A 303 9.00 -0.97 -17.54
N LEU A 304 9.79 -0.28 -16.72
CA LEU A 304 11.08 -0.75 -16.21
C LEU A 304 10.97 -0.91 -14.70
N ALA A 305 11.16 -2.10 -14.18
CA ALA A 305 11.01 -2.34 -12.74
C ALA A 305 12.14 -3.21 -12.18
N ARG A 306 12.54 -2.94 -10.91
CA ARG A 306 13.51 -3.78 -10.21
C ARG A 306 12.91 -5.15 -9.93
N ARG A 307 13.68 -6.21 -10.19
CA ARG A 307 13.34 -7.60 -9.88
C ARG A 307 13.34 -7.87 -8.37
N GLY A 308 12.64 -8.91 -7.92
CA GLY A 308 12.69 -9.37 -6.54
C GLY A 308 11.59 -8.82 -5.62
N THR A 309 10.53 -8.24 -6.19
CA THR A 309 9.35 -7.75 -5.45
C THR A 309 8.06 -8.23 -6.14
N ALA A 310 6.90 -7.86 -5.62
CA ALA A 310 5.62 -8.16 -6.27
C ALA A 310 5.53 -7.64 -7.72
N MET A 311 6.34 -6.66 -8.10
CA MET A 311 6.40 -6.17 -9.49
C MET A 311 6.82 -7.24 -10.50
N THR A 312 7.53 -8.28 -10.04
CA THR A 312 7.88 -9.45 -10.88
C THR A 312 6.67 -10.21 -11.39
N GLU A 313 5.52 -10.10 -10.71
CA GLU A 313 4.26 -10.69 -11.15
C GLU A 313 3.55 -9.86 -12.22
N LEU A 314 3.79 -8.55 -12.24
CA LEU A 314 3.14 -7.59 -13.13
C LEU A 314 3.93 -7.37 -14.42
N VAL A 315 5.26 -7.32 -14.35
CA VAL A 315 6.11 -7.12 -15.51
C VAL A 315 6.51 -8.45 -16.15
N LYS A 316 6.16 -8.60 -17.42
CA LYS A 316 6.57 -9.74 -18.26
C LYS A 316 7.66 -9.28 -19.20
N ASP A 317 8.89 -9.76 -18.98
CA ASP A 317 10.07 -9.39 -19.79
C ASP A 317 9.78 -9.53 -21.28
N GLY A 318 10.01 -8.46 -22.04
CA GLY A 318 9.82 -8.41 -23.50
C GLY A 318 8.36 -8.28 -23.95
N TYR A 319 7.39 -8.18 -23.03
CA TYR A 319 5.97 -8.01 -23.36
C TYR A 319 5.46 -6.61 -23.03
N ASN A 320 5.32 -6.23 -21.74
CA ASN A 320 4.85 -4.91 -21.27
C ASN A 320 6.00 -4.04 -20.72
N GLY A 321 7.22 -4.54 -20.75
CA GLY A 321 8.41 -3.88 -20.26
C GLY A 321 9.54 -4.86 -19.97
N PHE A 322 10.42 -4.47 -19.04
CA PHE A 322 11.53 -5.30 -18.59
C PHE A 322 11.76 -5.17 -17.07
N LEU A 323 12.26 -6.26 -16.50
CA LEU A 323 12.78 -6.31 -15.14
C LEU A 323 14.30 -6.16 -15.17
N PHE A 324 14.86 -5.35 -14.27
CA PHE A 324 16.32 -5.21 -14.11
C PHE A 324 16.75 -5.61 -12.69
N ASN A 325 17.98 -6.12 -12.59
CA ASN A 325 18.64 -6.39 -11.30
C ASN A 325 19.55 -5.21 -10.90
N ASP A 326 20.16 -4.56 -11.89
CA ASP A 326 21.06 -3.43 -11.70
C ASP A 326 20.67 -2.26 -12.60
N LEU A 327 20.86 -1.02 -12.11
CA LEU A 327 20.55 0.19 -12.86
C LEU A 327 21.46 0.40 -14.08
N ASN A 328 22.61 -0.26 -14.16
CA ASN A 328 23.47 -0.23 -15.36
C ASN A 328 22.84 -0.97 -16.56
N GLU A 329 21.85 -1.84 -16.35
CA GLU A 329 21.10 -2.51 -17.42
C GLU A 329 20.07 -1.56 -18.08
N VAL A 330 19.61 -0.53 -17.35
CA VAL A 330 18.49 0.33 -17.75
C VAL A 330 18.69 1.01 -19.10
N PRO A 331 19.86 1.57 -19.45
CA PRO A 331 20.04 2.23 -20.76
C PRO A 331 19.81 1.27 -21.95
N GLU A 332 20.27 0.02 -21.86
CA GLU A 332 20.04 -0.99 -22.89
C GLU A 332 18.56 -1.37 -22.99
N LEU A 333 17.90 -1.56 -21.83
CA LEU A 333 16.47 -1.88 -21.78
C LEU A 333 15.60 -0.75 -22.33
N ILE A 334 15.96 0.50 -22.08
CA ILE A 334 15.33 1.67 -22.71
C ILE A 334 15.41 1.57 -24.24
N ASN A 335 16.59 1.29 -24.79
CA ASN A 335 16.78 1.15 -26.26
C ASN A 335 15.90 0.02 -26.82
N LYS A 336 15.79 -1.11 -26.13
CA LYS A 336 14.91 -2.22 -26.53
C LYS A 336 13.44 -1.79 -26.57
N ILE A 337 12.99 -0.98 -25.59
CA ILE A 337 11.63 -0.45 -25.56
C ILE A 337 11.41 0.54 -26.69
N ILE A 338 12.29 1.54 -26.85
CA ILE A 338 12.13 2.61 -27.85
C ILE A 338 12.10 2.03 -29.28
N ASN A 339 12.97 1.06 -29.59
CA ASN A 339 13.01 0.42 -30.91
C ASN A 339 11.74 -0.37 -31.26
N ASN A 340 10.89 -0.69 -30.29
CA ASN A 340 9.63 -1.42 -30.47
C ASN A 340 8.52 -0.79 -29.64
N TYR A 341 8.51 0.53 -29.54
CA TYR A 341 7.70 1.25 -28.55
C TYR A 341 6.21 0.96 -28.64
N GLU A 342 5.64 1.02 -29.85
CA GLU A 342 4.22 0.75 -30.07
C GLU A 342 3.80 -0.61 -29.48
N LYS A 343 4.57 -1.66 -29.75
CA LYS A 343 4.32 -3.00 -29.20
C LYS A 343 4.30 -3.00 -27.67
N PHE A 344 5.33 -2.43 -27.04
CA PHE A 344 5.42 -2.39 -25.57
C PHE A 344 4.32 -1.53 -24.96
N SER A 345 4.04 -0.38 -25.54
CA SER A 345 3.00 0.56 -25.11
C SER A 345 1.60 -0.07 -25.19
N TYR A 346 1.28 -0.70 -26.33
CA TYR A 346 0.01 -1.42 -26.49
C TYR A 346 -0.14 -2.58 -25.52
N ASN A 347 0.92 -3.37 -25.32
CA ASN A 347 0.91 -4.48 -24.38
C ASN A 347 0.77 -4.04 -22.92
N ALA A 348 1.40 -2.94 -22.53
CA ALA A 348 1.26 -2.34 -21.22
C ALA A 348 -0.21 -1.93 -20.97
N TRP A 349 -0.79 -1.16 -21.90
CA TRP A 349 -2.20 -0.81 -21.84
C TRP A 349 -3.10 -2.05 -21.76
N LYS A 350 -2.90 -3.02 -22.62
CA LYS A 350 -3.68 -4.28 -22.65
C LYS A 350 -3.57 -5.05 -21.32
N HIS A 351 -2.38 -5.07 -20.71
CA HIS A 351 -2.16 -5.70 -19.42
C HIS A 351 -2.91 -4.99 -18.30
N SER A 352 -2.94 -3.64 -18.30
CA SER A 352 -3.66 -2.84 -17.30
C SER A 352 -5.16 -3.16 -17.26
N GLN A 353 -5.75 -3.62 -18.38
CA GLN A 353 -7.17 -3.99 -18.45
C GLN A 353 -7.54 -5.16 -17.52
N ASN A 354 -6.53 -5.85 -16.93
CA ASN A 354 -6.75 -6.87 -15.90
C ASN A 354 -6.98 -6.29 -14.51
N PHE A 355 -6.71 -4.99 -14.33
CA PHE A 355 -6.72 -4.28 -13.04
C PHE A 355 -7.72 -3.12 -13.03
N THR A 356 -8.89 -3.30 -13.64
CA THR A 356 -9.99 -2.34 -13.65
C THR A 356 -10.88 -2.49 -12.41
N TYR A 357 -11.57 -1.41 -12.01
CA TYR A 357 -12.58 -1.43 -10.96
C TYR A 357 -13.60 -2.58 -11.13
N LYS A 358 -14.12 -2.78 -12.36
CA LYS A 358 -15.09 -3.85 -12.64
C LYS A 358 -14.56 -5.24 -12.28
N LYS A 359 -13.30 -5.52 -12.63
CA LYS A 359 -12.65 -6.81 -12.31
C LYS A 359 -12.36 -6.94 -10.82
N PHE A 360 -11.95 -5.83 -10.18
CA PHE A 360 -11.74 -5.79 -8.74
C PHE A 360 -13.05 -6.12 -8.00
N LYS A 361 -14.16 -5.42 -8.31
CA LYS A 361 -15.49 -5.69 -7.71
C LYS A 361 -15.87 -7.16 -7.82
N VAL A 362 -15.81 -7.75 -9.00
CA VAL A 362 -16.18 -9.16 -9.22
C VAL A 362 -15.32 -10.11 -8.40
N ARG A 363 -14.00 -9.88 -8.35
CA ARG A 363 -13.06 -10.70 -7.55
C ARG A 363 -13.33 -10.55 -6.06
N TYR A 364 -13.53 -9.31 -5.59
CA TYR A 364 -13.83 -9.01 -4.20
C TYR A 364 -15.09 -9.73 -3.73
N LEU A 365 -16.21 -9.58 -4.44
CA LEU A 365 -17.47 -10.23 -4.08
C LEU A 365 -17.37 -11.76 -4.06
N ARG A 366 -16.59 -12.36 -4.98
CA ARG A 366 -16.29 -13.79 -4.96
C ARG A 366 -15.51 -14.21 -3.71
N ILE A 367 -14.58 -13.40 -3.26
CA ILE A 367 -13.79 -13.65 -2.03
C ILE A 367 -14.70 -13.56 -0.81
N ILE A 368 -15.52 -12.52 -0.71
CA ILE A 368 -16.47 -12.36 0.41
C ILE A 368 -17.49 -13.51 0.44
N LYS A 369 -17.99 -13.96 -0.71
CA LYS A 369 -18.85 -15.15 -0.75
C LYS A 369 -18.16 -16.38 -0.15
N LYS A 370 -16.90 -16.63 -0.51
CA LYS A 370 -16.11 -17.73 0.07
C LYS A 370 -15.83 -17.56 1.57
N TYR A 371 -15.72 -16.33 2.04
CA TYR A 371 -15.61 -16.04 3.46
C TYR A 371 -16.88 -16.47 4.20
N LEU A 372 -18.04 -16.05 3.72
CA LEU A 372 -19.33 -16.37 4.32
C LEU A 372 -19.58 -17.88 4.35
N GLU A 373 -19.26 -18.61 3.27
CA GLU A 373 -19.38 -20.08 3.21
C GLU A 373 -18.47 -20.84 4.21
N LYS A 374 -17.51 -20.17 4.84
CA LYS A 374 -16.57 -20.76 5.82
C LYS A 374 -16.85 -20.36 7.26
N VAL A 375 -17.65 -19.34 7.47
CA VAL A 375 -18.02 -18.83 8.80
C VAL A 375 -19.36 -19.44 9.24
N ASP A 376 -20.22 -19.79 8.27
CA ASP A 376 -21.40 -20.60 8.50
C ASP A 376 -21.00 -22.09 8.71
#